data_0ec16057e85e9803f57a1ba2959a0c85
#
_entry.id   0ec16057e85e9803f57a1ba2959a0c85
#
_cell.length_a   1.000
_cell.length_b   1.000
_cell.length_c   1.000
_cell.angle_alpha   90.00
_cell.angle_beta   90.00
_cell.angle_gamma   90.00
#
_symmetry.space_group_name_H-M   'P 1'
#
loop_
_entity.id
_entity.type
_entity.pdbx_description
1 polymer ?
#
loop_
_entity_poly.entity_id
_entity_poly.type
_entity_poly.pdbx_seq_one_letter_code
_entity_poly.pdbx_strand_id
1 'polypeptide(L)'
;MKLDTALYARLLREAADNPRLRQATDLRTSPADQSQRMLNALLPGTAVPVHRHPRSAETAVVLSGCLDEIYFDDKGRETARFTLRAGEGLQIPLGQFHTVEVKEPTILFESKDGAYAPAAPEDLIEKQP
;
A
#
# COMPACT_ATOMS: atom_id res chain seq x y z
N MET A 1 -1.35 -17.38 -12.53
CA MET A 1 -0.60 -16.14 -12.84
C MET A 1 0.73 -16.16 -12.10
N LYS A 2 1.80 -16.00 -12.84
CA LYS A 2 3.13 -15.95 -12.22
C LYS A 2 3.45 -14.52 -11.78
N LEU A 3 3.87 -14.35 -10.54
CA LEU A 3 4.30 -13.05 -10.01
C LEU A 3 5.79 -12.87 -10.31
N ASP A 4 6.08 -12.23 -11.43
CA ASP A 4 7.45 -12.13 -11.96
C ASP A 4 7.73 -10.75 -12.59
N THR A 5 8.95 -10.57 -13.05
CA THR A 5 9.38 -9.27 -13.60
C THR A 5 8.57 -8.85 -14.85
N ALA A 6 8.09 -9.79 -15.65
CA ALA A 6 7.25 -9.47 -16.81
C ALA A 6 5.89 -8.90 -16.37
N LEU A 7 5.27 -9.50 -15.37
CA LEU A 7 4.03 -8.98 -14.77
C LEU A 7 4.28 -7.58 -14.17
N TYR A 8 5.35 -7.42 -13.41
CA TYR A 8 5.67 -6.15 -12.75
C TYR A 8 5.87 -5.03 -13.77
N ALA A 9 6.58 -5.31 -14.86
CA ALA A 9 6.76 -4.32 -15.93
C ALA A 9 5.43 -3.90 -16.56
N ARG A 10 4.52 -4.84 -16.78
CA ARG A 10 3.18 -4.53 -17.31
C ARG A 10 2.39 -3.66 -16.37
N LEU A 11 2.36 -4.02 -15.07
CA LEU A 11 1.62 -3.26 -14.07
C LEU A 11 2.17 -1.85 -13.89
N LEU A 12 3.49 -1.67 -13.96
CA LEU A 12 4.11 -0.35 -13.88
C LEU A 12 3.75 0.51 -15.11
N ARG A 13 3.65 -0.08 -16.31
CA ARG A 13 3.17 0.64 -17.49
C ARG A 13 1.71 1.07 -17.31
N GLU A 14 0.85 0.19 -16.79
CA GLU A 14 -0.54 0.53 -16.52
C GLU A 14 -0.65 1.65 -15.47
N ALA A 15 0.20 1.62 -14.44
CA ALA A 15 0.27 2.69 -13.45
C ALA A 15 0.67 4.03 -14.08
N ALA A 16 1.61 4.02 -15.03
CA ALA A 16 2.05 5.23 -15.73
C ALA A 16 0.91 5.85 -16.54
N ASP A 17 0.01 5.04 -17.09
CA ASP A 17 -1.15 5.50 -17.85
C ASP A 17 -2.33 5.90 -16.96
N ASN A 18 -2.25 5.65 -15.65
CA ASN A 18 -3.28 6.00 -14.69
C ASN A 18 -3.01 7.40 -14.12
N PRO A 19 -4.00 8.32 -14.12
CA PRO A 19 -3.80 9.66 -13.55
C PRO A 19 -3.37 9.65 -12.08
N ARG A 20 -3.70 8.59 -11.33
CA ARG A 20 -3.32 8.44 -9.93
C ARG A 20 -1.91 7.85 -9.76
N LEU A 21 -1.22 7.50 -10.86
CA LEU A 21 0.12 6.93 -10.87
C LEU A 21 0.23 5.64 -10.04
N ARG A 22 -0.83 4.85 -10.05
CA ARG A 22 -0.87 3.54 -9.37
C ARG A 22 -1.87 2.60 -10.05
N GLN A 23 -1.63 1.31 -9.91
CA GLN A 23 -2.47 0.26 -10.46
C GLN A 23 -2.49 -0.91 -9.49
N ALA A 24 -3.68 -1.27 -9.03
CA ALA A 24 -3.87 -2.41 -8.16
C ALA A 24 -4.23 -3.66 -8.95
N THR A 25 -3.72 -4.81 -8.52
CA THR A 25 -4.10 -6.12 -9.01
C THR A 25 -4.62 -6.94 -7.85
N ASP A 26 -5.91 -7.27 -7.90
CA ASP A 26 -6.59 -8.04 -6.87
C ASP A 26 -6.26 -9.52 -7.03
N LEU A 27 -5.74 -10.12 -5.98
CA LEU A 27 -5.39 -11.55 -5.98
C LEU A 27 -6.44 -12.39 -5.24
N ARG A 28 -7.53 -11.79 -4.78
CA ARG A 28 -8.61 -12.55 -4.14
C ARG A 28 -9.29 -13.49 -5.14
N THR A 29 -9.80 -14.60 -4.63
CA THR A 29 -10.62 -15.52 -5.43
C THR A 29 -11.98 -14.90 -5.72
N SER A 30 -12.53 -14.16 -4.77
CA SER A 30 -13.82 -13.49 -4.90
C SER A 30 -13.86 -12.23 -4.02
N PRO A 31 -14.76 -11.27 -4.32
CA PRO A 31 -14.94 -10.09 -3.45
C PRO A 31 -15.38 -10.43 -2.02
N ALA A 32 -15.91 -11.64 -1.80
CA ALA A 32 -16.38 -12.08 -0.49
C ALA A 32 -15.26 -12.73 0.35
N ASP A 33 -14.05 -12.86 -0.17
CA ASP A 33 -12.93 -13.47 0.55
C ASP A 33 -12.68 -12.75 1.87
N GLN A 34 -12.43 -13.53 2.92
CA GLN A 34 -12.13 -13.03 4.26
C GLN A 34 -10.65 -12.70 4.43
N SER A 35 -9.93 -12.59 3.36
CA SER A 35 -8.55 -12.09 3.34
C SER A 35 -8.35 -11.25 2.07
N GLN A 36 -7.61 -10.17 2.21
CA GLN A 36 -7.26 -9.30 1.10
C GLN A 36 -5.81 -9.56 0.71
N ARG A 37 -5.58 -9.76 -0.59
CA ARG A 37 -4.25 -10.00 -1.15
C ARG A 37 -4.15 -9.19 -2.44
N MET A 38 -3.15 -8.35 -2.55
CA MET A 38 -3.10 -7.37 -3.62
C MET A 38 -1.65 -7.07 -4.02
N LEU A 39 -1.44 -6.88 -5.31
CA LEU A 39 -0.25 -6.21 -5.80
C LEU A 39 -0.60 -4.77 -6.14
N ASN A 40 0.22 -3.84 -5.68
CA ASN A 40 0.13 -2.44 -6.08
C ASN A 40 1.38 -2.04 -6.86
N ALA A 41 1.18 -1.57 -8.08
CA ALA A 41 2.22 -0.88 -8.83
C ALA A 41 2.11 0.61 -8.50
N LEU A 42 3.17 1.17 -7.97
CA LEU A 42 3.20 2.55 -7.45
C LEU A 42 4.35 3.31 -8.10
N LEU A 43 4.05 4.50 -8.61
CA LEU A 43 5.07 5.37 -9.21
C LEU A 43 5.37 6.56 -8.28
N PRO A 44 6.61 7.12 -8.35
CA PRO A 44 6.89 8.38 -7.68
C PRO A 44 5.86 9.45 -8.05
N GLY A 45 5.39 10.18 -7.04
CA GLY A 45 4.34 11.20 -7.23
C GLY A 45 2.93 10.71 -6.94
N THR A 46 2.70 9.39 -6.82
CA THR A 46 1.38 8.92 -6.41
C THR A 46 1.05 9.42 -5.01
N ALA A 47 -0.18 9.87 -4.80
CA ALA A 47 -0.66 10.36 -3.52
C ALA A 47 -1.59 9.33 -2.90
N VAL A 48 -1.15 8.75 -1.79
CA VAL A 48 -1.96 7.81 -1.01
C VAL A 48 -2.42 8.53 0.26
N PRO A 49 -3.72 8.60 0.52
CA PRO A 49 -4.21 9.24 1.75
C PRO A 49 -3.63 8.57 2.99
N VAL A 50 -3.40 9.35 4.05
CA VAL A 50 -3.05 8.79 5.36
C VAL A 50 -4.28 8.09 5.91
N HIS A 51 -4.17 6.81 6.19
CA HIS A 51 -5.28 5.96 6.59
C HIS A 51 -4.85 4.92 7.61
N ARG A 52 -5.84 4.29 8.23
CA ARG A 52 -5.63 3.14 9.12
C ARG A 52 -6.59 2.03 8.76
N HIS A 53 -6.22 0.81 9.16
CA HIS A 53 -7.10 -0.36 9.08
C HIS A 53 -7.58 -0.67 10.50
N PRO A 54 -8.89 -0.48 10.81
CA PRO A 54 -9.37 -0.59 12.19
C PRO A 54 -9.60 -2.02 12.64
N ARG A 55 -9.61 -3.00 11.72
CA ARG A 55 -10.00 -4.38 12.02
C ARG A 55 -8.88 -5.39 11.90
N SER A 56 -7.77 -5.04 11.27
CA SER A 56 -6.66 -5.97 11.05
C SER A 56 -5.34 -5.24 10.95
N ALA A 57 -4.26 -5.97 11.25
CA ALA A 57 -2.92 -5.56 10.84
C ALA A 57 -2.78 -5.77 9.32
N GLU A 58 -1.80 -5.10 8.73
CA GLU A 58 -1.47 -5.25 7.33
C GLU A 58 -0.02 -5.72 7.19
N THR A 59 0.20 -6.69 6.32
CA THR A 59 1.56 -7.09 5.92
C THR A 59 1.84 -6.50 4.55
N ALA A 60 2.90 -5.69 4.45
CA ALA A 60 3.31 -5.06 3.22
C ALA A 60 4.76 -5.45 2.91
N VAL A 61 5.01 -5.95 1.70
CA VAL A 61 6.34 -6.40 1.28
C VAL A 61 6.68 -5.79 -0.08
N VAL A 62 7.82 -5.13 -0.17
CA VAL A 62 8.33 -4.61 -1.45
C VAL A 62 8.93 -5.77 -2.23
N LEU A 63 8.37 -6.03 -3.41
CA LEU A 63 8.88 -7.06 -4.33
C LEU A 63 9.89 -6.48 -5.31
N SER A 64 9.77 -5.20 -5.65
CA SER A 64 10.65 -4.50 -6.58
C SER A 64 10.57 -3.00 -6.29
N GLY A 65 11.66 -2.29 -6.38
CA GLY A 65 11.72 -0.85 -6.19
C GLY A 65 12.10 -0.41 -4.79
N CYS A 66 11.63 0.77 -4.41
CA CYS A 66 11.92 1.39 -3.11
C CYS A 66 10.84 2.41 -2.75
N LEU A 67 10.35 2.33 -1.53
CA LEU A 67 9.43 3.32 -0.97
C LEU A 67 9.68 3.50 0.52
N ASP A 68 9.14 4.59 1.06
CA ASP A 68 9.02 4.78 2.50
C ASP A 68 7.61 4.46 2.95
N GLU A 69 7.47 3.65 3.99
CA GLU A 69 6.24 3.55 4.79
C GLU A 69 6.37 4.54 5.93
N ILE A 70 5.34 5.35 6.14
CA ILE A 70 5.37 6.47 7.07
C ILE A 70 4.20 6.33 8.03
N TYR A 71 4.51 6.37 9.33
CA TYR A 71 3.51 6.31 10.41
C TYR A 71 3.19 7.70 10.91
N PHE A 72 1.93 7.87 11.31
CA PHE A 72 1.43 9.14 11.87
C PHE A 72 0.66 8.87 13.16
N ASP A 73 0.66 9.86 14.04
CA ASP A 73 -0.26 9.87 15.18
C ASP A 73 -1.66 10.32 14.74
N ASP A 74 -2.61 10.31 15.67
CA ASP A 74 -4.00 10.66 15.37
C ASP A 74 -4.22 12.15 15.07
N LYS A 75 -3.17 12.95 15.22
CA LYS A 75 -3.16 14.39 14.89
C LYS A 75 -2.47 14.67 13.55
N GLY A 76 -2.06 13.62 12.82
CA GLY A 76 -1.42 13.75 11.53
C GLY A 76 0.06 14.09 11.57
N ARG A 77 0.72 13.92 12.72
CA ARG A 77 2.17 14.14 12.85
C ARG A 77 2.93 12.85 12.58
N GLU A 78 3.98 12.95 11.78
CA GLU A 78 4.84 11.81 11.48
C GLU A 78 5.55 11.32 12.74
N THR A 79 5.46 10.01 13.01
CA THR A 79 6.10 9.39 14.19
C THR A 79 7.20 8.42 13.82
N ALA A 80 7.18 7.84 12.62
CA ALA A 80 8.21 6.92 12.16
C ALA A 80 8.22 6.87 10.63
N ARG A 81 9.37 6.51 10.07
CA ARG A 81 9.55 6.36 8.62
C ARG A 81 10.49 5.19 8.37
N PHE A 82 10.06 4.29 7.50
CA PHE A 82 10.81 3.07 7.17
C PHE A 82 11.06 3.04 5.67
N THR A 83 12.32 3.07 5.26
CA THR A 83 12.68 2.87 3.86
C THR A 83 12.73 1.38 3.58
N LEU A 84 11.92 0.92 2.62
CA LEU A 84 11.81 -0.49 2.24
C LEU A 84 12.29 -0.68 0.82
N ARG A 85 13.18 -1.64 0.64
CA ARG A 85 13.70 -2.08 -0.67
C ARG A 85 13.21 -3.49 -0.96
N ALA A 86 13.46 -3.96 -2.17
CA ALA A 86 13.04 -5.30 -2.59
C ALA A 86 13.42 -6.37 -1.57
N GLY A 87 12.45 -7.18 -1.16
CA GLY A 87 12.60 -8.23 -0.17
C GLY A 87 12.37 -7.77 1.28
N GLU A 88 12.15 -6.49 1.51
CA GLU A 88 11.86 -5.93 2.84
C GLU A 88 10.39 -5.58 2.97
N GLY A 89 9.87 -5.62 4.18
CA GLY A 89 8.48 -5.30 4.43
C GLY A 89 8.21 -4.90 5.87
N LEU A 90 6.96 -4.60 6.15
CA LEU A 90 6.46 -4.22 7.47
C LEU A 90 5.24 -5.02 7.83
N GLN A 91 5.12 -5.32 9.12
CA GLN A 91 3.86 -5.68 9.74
C GLN A 91 3.30 -4.39 10.36
N ILE A 92 2.30 -3.80 9.71
CA ILE A 92 1.70 -2.54 10.14
C ILE A 92 0.62 -2.85 11.17
N PRO A 93 0.72 -2.33 12.40
CA PRO A 93 -0.24 -2.65 13.46
C PRO A 93 -1.66 -2.23 13.13
N LEU A 94 -2.62 -2.96 13.68
CA LEU A 94 -4.03 -2.57 13.66
C LEU A 94 -4.18 -1.14 14.19
N GLY A 95 -4.91 -0.30 13.46
CA GLY A 95 -5.19 1.08 13.90
C GLY A 95 -4.07 2.09 13.65
N GLN A 96 -2.92 1.67 13.11
CA GLN A 96 -1.82 2.59 12.83
C GLN A 96 -2.10 3.42 11.58
N PHE A 97 -2.19 4.74 11.73
CA PHE A 97 -2.24 5.64 10.58
C PHE A 97 -0.93 5.60 9.81
N HIS A 98 -1.03 5.43 8.49
CA HIS A 98 0.15 5.30 7.63
C HIS A 98 -0.13 5.74 6.20
N THR A 99 0.93 5.99 5.47
CA THR A 99 0.93 6.19 4.03
C THR A 99 2.28 5.77 3.46
N VAL A 100 2.44 5.88 2.15
CA VAL A 100 3.70 5.61 1.46
C VAL A 100 4.18 6.85 0.73
N GLU A 101 5.50 6.97 0.61
CA GLU A 101 6.17 7.90 -0.30
C GLU A 101 7.05 7.07 -1.22
N VAL A 102 6.72 7.07 -2.49
CA VAL A 102 7.38 6.19 -3.47
C VAL A 102 8.64 6.86 -3.99
N LYS A 103 9.80 6.20 -3.82
CA LYS A 103 11.11 6.72 -4.23
C LYS A 103 11.48 6.29 -5.65
N GLU A 104 11.16 5.07 -6.00
CA GLU A 104 11.38 4.47 -7.31
C GLU A 104 10.11 3.73 -7.72
N PRO A 105 9.89 3.43 -9.01
CA PRO A 105 8.78 2.56 -9.40
C PRO A 105 8.79 1.28 -8.59
N THR A 106 7.68 0.97 -7.92
CA THR A 106 7.62 -0.07 -6.90
C THR A 106 6.46 -1.02 -7.15
N ILE A 107 6.72 -2.30 -6.90
CA ILE A 107 5.68 -3.33 -6.75
C ILE A 107 5.62 -3.69 -5.28
N LEU A 108 4.45 -3.46 -4.69
CA LEU A 108 4.18 -3.73 -3.28
C LEU A 108 3.12 -4.84 -3.17
N PHE A 109 3.43 -5.90 -2.43
CA PHE A 109 2.45 -6.90 -2.04
C PHE A 109 1.86 -6.53 -0.69
N GLU A 110 0.53 -6.54 -0.61
CA GLU A 110 -0.19 -6.22 0.62
C GLU A 110 -1.17 -7.32 0.95
N SER A 111 -1.25 -7.68 2.24
CA SER A 111 -2.17 -8.68 2.74
C SER A 111 -2.76 -8.22 4.07
N LYS A 112 -4.06 -8.40 4.23
CA LYS A 112 -4.75 -8.16 5.50
C LYS A 112 -6.00 -9.02 5.61
N ASP A 113 -6.38 -9.33 6.85
CA ASP A 113 -7.55 -10.16 7.13
C ASP A 113 -8.85 -9.36 6.97
N GLY A 114 -9.92 -10.08 6.73
CA GLY A 114 -11.26 -9.52 6.58
C GLY A 114 -11.59 -9.19 5.13
N ALA A 115 -12.88 -9.14 4.84
CA ALA A 115 -13.36 -8.72 3.53
C ALA A 115 -13.08 -7.22 3.34
N TYR A 116 -12.87 -6.81 2.09
CA TYR A 116 -12.68 -5.39 1.77
C TYR A 116 -13.89 -4.56 2.21
N ALA A 117 -13.59 -3.42 2.82
CA ALA A 117 -14.57 -2.38 3.10
C ALA A 117 -13.90 -1.02 2.82
N PRO A 118 -14.63 -0.06 2.23
CA PRO A 118 -14.09 1.30 2.06
C PRO A 118 -13.70 1.91 3.40
N ALA A 119 -12.68 2.76 3.39
CA ALA A 119 -12.28 3.48 4.59
C ALA A 119 -13.40 4.41 5.05
N ALA A 120 -13.73 4.36 6.35
CA ALA A 120 -14.65 5.30 6.96
C ALA A 120 -13.96 6.66 7.15
N PRO A 121 -14.70 7.78 7.28
CA PRO A 121 -14.06 9.09 7.47
C PRO A 121 -13.12 9.14 8.67
N GLU A 122 -13.44 8.45 9.78
CA GLU A 122 -12.58 8.40 10.97
C GLU A 122 -11.27 7.63 10.76
N ASP A 123 -11.18 6.87 9.68
CA ASP A 123 -9.99 6.09 9.33
C ASP A 123 -9.05 6.84 8.35
N LEU A 124 -9.37 8.09 8.07
CA LEU A 124 -8.59 8.98 7.21
C LEU A 124 -8.23 10.24 8.00
N ILE A 125 -7.00 10.69 7.86
CA ILE A 125 -6.57 11.98 8.44
C ILE A 125 -5.70 12.74 7.45
N GLU A 126 -5.57 14.06 7.68
CA GLU A 126 -4.62 14.89 6.94
C GLU A 126 -3.29 14.93 7.69
N LYS A 127 -2.20 14.75 6.95
CA LYS A 127 -0.87 14.89 7.53
C LYS A 127 -0.57 16.37 7.79
N GLN A 128 0.10 16.63 8.90
CA GLN A 128 0.57 17.97 9.24
C GLN A 128 1.74 18.37 8.31
N PRO A 129 1.84 19.68 7.98
CA PRO A 129 2.95 20.17 7.16
C PRO A 129 4.31 20.01 7.80
#